data_63a83363c4624854b1a364b4daee900a
#
_entry.id   63a83363c4624854b1a364b4daee900a
#
_cell.length_a   1.000
_cell.length_b   1.000
_cell.length_c   1.000
_cell.angle_alpha   90.00
_cell.angle_beta   90.00
_cell.angle_gamma   90.00
#
_symmetry.space_group_name_H-M   'P 1'
#
loop_
_entity.id
_entity.type
_entity.pdbx_description
1 polymer ?
#
loop_
_entity_poly.entity_id
_entity_poly.type
_entity_poly.pdbx_seq_one_letter_code
_entity_poly.pdbx_strand_id
1 'polypeptide(L)'
;FKIESKNFEIKVVNSNYFFLSIIVFLISVFYVSVGSSIDIYISGLFYEGNQKFLIQSFSLTSVVVRKVFLPLLIVYIFICPILSLYIPIKNIFFGFKFFLKDIIFVFSSVLFNLIIVVNVLLKGFWGRARPNDILELGGGDNFSAWFQYSDACSANCSFVSGDASVGFSLIVIYLITK
;
A
#
# COMPACT_ATOMS: atom_id res chain seq x y z
N PHE A 1 -16.15 45.62 -9.16
CA PHE A 1 -15.66 44.23 -9.26
C PHE A 1 -14.19 44.22 -8.84
N LYS A 2 -13.92 43.88 -7.57
CA LYS A 2 -12.56 43.70 -7.05
C LYS A 2 -12.23 42.23 -7.21
N ILE A 3 -11.37 41.89 -8.14
CA ILE A 3 -10.79 40.55 -8.26
C ILE A 3 -9.71 40.46 -7.17
N GLU A 4 -10.02 39.84 -6.05
CA GLU A 4 -9.01 39.39 -5.08
C GLU A 4 -8.19 38.27 -5.72
N SER A 5 -6.97 38.59 -6.10
CA SER A 5 -5.96 37.60 -6.44
C SER A 5 -5.66 36.80 -5.17
N LYS A 6 -6.20 35.57 -5.05
CA LYS A 6 -5.72 34.62 -4.07
C LYS A 6 -4.25 34.35 -4.37
N ASN A 7 -3.37 34.94 -3.56
CA ASN A 7 -1.96 34.58 -3.55
C ASN A 7 -1.85 33.08 -3.30
N PHE A 8 -1.36 32.37 -4.30
CA PHE A 8 -1.00 30.98 -4.21
C PHE A 8 0.28 30.93 -3.39
N GLU A 9 0.16 30.90 -2.07
CA GLU A 9 1.29 30.62 -1.20
C GLU A 9 1.73 29.19 -1.46
N ILE A 10 2.82 29.03 -2.21
CA ILE A 10 3.57 27.79 -2.28
C ILE A 10 4.15 27.61 -0.86
N LYS A 11 3.44 26.82 -0.05
CA LYS A 11 3.98 26.39 1.25
C LYS A 11 5.31 25.71 0.97
N VAL A 12 6.39 26.38 1.37
CA VAL A 12 7.74 25.83 1.31
C VAL A 12 7.69 24.44 1.97
N VAL A 13 8.02 23.44 1.19
CA VAL A 13 8.08 22.05 1.67
C VAL A 13 8.98 22.04 2.90
N ASN A 14 8.42 21.68 4.05
CA ASN A 14 9.14 21.70 5.31
C ASN A 14 10.43 20.89 5.13
N SER A 15 11.57 21.46 5.47
CA SER A 15 12.91 20.87 5.31
C SER A 15 12.96 19.38 5.70
N ASN A 16 12.19 18.99 6.70
CA ASN A 16 12.09 17.60 7.17
C ASN A 16 11.53 16.63 6.10
N TYR A 17 10.56 17.06 5.29
CA TYR A 17 10.02 16.20 4.23
C TYR A 17 10.99 16.08 3.04
N PHE A 18 11.77 17.12 2.78
CA PHE A 18 12.82 17.07 1.78
C PHE A 18 13.92 16.07 2.17
N PHE A 19 14.42 16.13 3.40
CA PHE A 19 15.39 15.15 3.90
C PHE A 19 14.83 13.72 3.92
N LEU A 20 13.56 13.56 4.33
CA LEU A 20 12.90 12.26 4.32
C LEU A 20 12.82 11.70 2.88
N SER A 21 12.48 12.52 1.89
CA SER A 21 12.42 12.08 0.49
C SER A 21 13.77 11.66 -0.05
N ILE A 22 14.85 12.36 0.32
CA ILE A 22 16.22 11.97 -0.03
C ILE A 22 16.58 10.62 0.60
N ILE A 23 16.27 10.42 1.89
CA ILE A 23 16.55 9.15 2.58
C ILE A 23 15.81 8.00 1.89
N VAL A 24 14.52 8.17 1.60
CA VAL A 24 13.73 7.16 0.90
C VAL A 24 14.30 6.87 -0.49
N PHE A 25 14.70 7.90 -1.23
CA PHE A 25 15.35 7.73 -2.52
C PHE A 25 16.65 6.95 -2.42
N LEU A 26 17.54 7.30 -1.47
CA LEU A 26 18.81 6.60 -1.26
C LEU A 26 18.60 5.14 -0.86
N ILE A 27 17.64 4.85 0.02
CA ILE A 27 17.27 3.48 0.38
C ILE A 27 16.77 2.70 -0.85
N SER A 28 15.95 3.34 -1.69
CA SER A 28 15.47 2.71 -2.92
C SER A 28 16.60 2.40 -3.91
N VAL A 29 17.53 3.33 -4.11
CA VAL A 29 18.70 3.13 -4.95
C VAL A 29 19.60 2.02 -4.40
N PHE A 30 19.85 2.01 -3.09
CA PHE A 30 20.60 0.95 -2.43
C PHE A 30 19.93 -0.42 -2.63
N TYR A 31 18.62 -0.49 -2.44
CA TYR A 31 17.85 -1.74 -2.61
C TYR A 31 17.91 -2.26 -4.06
N VAL A 32 17.85 -1.37 -5.04
CA VAL A 32 18.05 -1.74 -6.46
C VAL A 32 19.48 -2.24 -6.71
N SER A 33 20.50 -1.59 -6.09
CA SER A 33 21.92 -1.91 -6.31
C SER A 33 22.32 -3.25 -5.68
N VAL A 34 21.79 -3.58 -4.50
CA VAL A 34 22.07 -4.88 -3.83
C VAL A 34 21.33 -6.03 -4.53
N GLY A 35 20.30 -5.69 -5.29
CA GLY A 35 19.61 -6.62 -6.18
C GLY A 35 18.69 -7.61 -5.49
N SER A 36 18.40 -8.67 -6.24
CA SER A 36 17.40 -9.68 -5.89
C SER A 36 17.76 -10.56 -4.69
N SER A 37 19.05 -10.60 -4.31
CA SER A 37 19.53 -11.48 -3.23
C SER A 37 18.88 -11.20 -1.88
N ILE A 38 18.58 -9.94 -1.58
CA ILE A 38 17.89 -9.57 -0.32
C ILE A 38 16.46 -10.11 -0.30
N ASP A 39 15.73 -10.03 -1.39
CA ASP A 39 14.36 -10.53 -1.47
C ASP A 39 14.29 -12.03 -1.19
N ILE A 40 15.17 -12.80 -1.83
CA ILE A 40 15.26 -14.25 -1.64
C ILE A 40 15.69 -14.55 -0.22
N TYR A 41 16.71 -13.85 0.30
CA TYR A 41 17.21 -14.04 1.65
C TYR A 41 16.12 -13.79 2.70
N ILE A 42 15.43 -12.64 2.63
CA ILE A 42 14.35 -12.30 3.57
C ILE A 42 13.19 -13.31 3.46
N SER A 43 12.79 -13.67 2.25
CA SER A 43 11.75 -14.69 2.05
C SER A 43 12.16 -16.04 2.59
N GLY A 44 13.43 -16.40 2.42
CA GLY A 44 14.02 -17.65 2.94
C GLY A 44 14.02 -17.75 4.47
N LEU A 45 14.13 -16.61 5.20
CA LEU A 45 14.04 -16.62 6.66
C LEU A 45 12.69 -17.13 7.19
N PHE A 46 11.64 -17.01 6.38
CA PHE A 46 10.27 -17.44 6.73
C PHE A 46 9.88 -18.76 6.05
N TYR A 47 10.79 -19.40 5.31
CA TYR A 47 10.54 -20.61 4.57
C TYR A 47 10.88 -21.85 5.40
N GLU A 48 9.90 -22.73 5.59
CA GLU A 48 10.03 -23.97 6.38
C GLU A 48 10.30 -25.22 5.51
N GLY A 49 10.39 -25.05 4.19
CA GLY A 49 10.49 -26.17 3.26
C GLY A 49 9.13 -26.64 2.73
N ASN A 50 9.16 -27.48 1.68
CA ASN A 50 7.96 -28.03 1.04
C ASN A 50 6.90 -26.98 0.67
N GLN A 51 7.32 -25.84 0.14
CA GLN A 51 6.45 -24.72 -0.23
C GLN A 51 5.63 -24.15 0.95
N LYS A 52 6.09 -24.34 2.18
CA LYS A 52 5.43 -23.80 3.37
C LYS A 52 6.22 -22.64 3.96
N PHE A 53 5.49 -21.63 4.37
CA PHE A 53 6.03 -20.46 5.06
C PHE A 53 5.51 -20.40 6.49
N LEU A 54 6.33 -19.90 7.39
CA LEU A 54 6.08 -19.77 8.83
C LEU A 54 4.71 -19.12 9.15
N ILE A 55 4.25 -18.18 8.32
CA ILE A 55 2.94 -17.53 8.49
C ILE A 55 1.77 -18.50 8.23
N GLN A 56 1.97 -19.55 7.45
CA GLN A 56 0.93 -20.55 7.21
C GLN A 56 0.71 -21.46 8.42
N SER A 57 1.76 -21.66 9.23
CA SER A 57 1.67 -22.39 10.50
C SER A 57 0.97 -21.57 11.62
N PHE A 58 1.04 -20.23 11.57
CA PHE A 58 0.27 -19.33 12.44
C PHE A 58 -1.13 -19.05 11.89
N SER A 59 -1.91 -20.09 11.66
CA SER A 59 -3.22 -19.99 11.00
C SER A 59 -4.19 -19.00 11.68
N LEU A 60 -4.20 -18.94 13.01
CA LEU A 60 -5.08 -18.04 13.78
C LEU A 60 -4.70 -16.57 13.55
N THR A 61 -3.42 -16.21 13.62
CA THR A 61 -2.94 -14.84 13.44
C THR A 61 -3.20 -14.35 12.01
N SER A 62 -2.92 -15.19 11.01
CA SER A 62 -3.17 -14.84 9.61
C SER A 62 -4.67 -14.66 9.33
N VAL A 63 -5.52 -15.50 9.93
CA VAL A 63 -6.99 -15.40 9.82
C VAL A 63 -7.49 -14.10 10.47
N VAL A 64 -7.04 -13.78 11.68
CA VAL A 64 -7.46 -12.55 12.37
C VAL A 64 -7.02 -11.30 11.59
N VAL A 65 -5.77 -11.23 11.17
CA VAL A 65 -5.28 -10.05 10.43
C VAL A 65 -5.97 -9.90 9.08
N ARG A 66 -6.08 -10.94 8.28
CA ARG A 66 -6.61 -10.83 6.91
C ARG A 66 -8.13 -10.87 6.83
N LYS A 67 -8.79 -11.68 7.67
CA LYS A 67 -10.25 -11.86 7.59
C LYS A 67 -11.03 -10.94 8.53
N VAL A 68 -10.39 -10.36 9.54
CA VAL A 68 -11.05 -9.47 10.51
C VAL A 68 -10.49 -8.06 10.40
N PHE A 69 -9.20 -7.88 10.64
CA PHE A 69 -8.60 -6.55 10.73
C PHE A 69 -8.65 -5.77 9.40
N LEU A 70 -8.26 -6.39 8.29
CA LEU A 70 -8.27 -5.71 6.98
C LEU A 70 -9.69 -5.32 6.51
N PRO A 71 -10.72 -6.18 6.56
CA PRO A 71 -12.09 -5.76 6.24
C PRO A 71 -12.59 -4.64 7.15
N LEU A 72 -12.30 -4.69 8.46
CA LEU A 72 -12.65 -3.60 9.37
C LEU A 72 -11.96 -2.29 9.01
N LEU A 73 -10.69 -2.34 8.59
CA LEU A 73 -9.96 -1.17 8.13
C LEU A 73 -10.57 -0.58 6.84
N ILE A 74 -10.97 -1.42 5.89
CA ILE A 74 -11.67 -1.01 4.67
C ILE A 74 -13.01 -0.34 5.02
N VAL A 75 -13.80 -0.97 5.89
CA VAL A 75 -15.05 -0.41 6.40
C VAL A 75 -14.81 0.95 7.05
N TYR A 76 -13.77 1.07 7.88
CA TYR A 76 -13.40 2.31 8.53
C TYR A 76 -13.05 3.41 7.49
N ILE A 77 -12.23 3.11 6.48
CA ILE A 77 -11.83 4.07 5.45
C ILE A 77 -13.02 4.59 4.65
N PHE A 78 -14.01 3.75 4.35
CA PHE A 78 -15.13 4.11 3.48
C PHE A 78 -16.38 4.57 4.25
N ILE A 79 -16.75 3.89 5.33
CA ILE A 79 -18.01 4.16 6.02
C ILE A 79 -17.90 5.36 6.96
N CYS A 80 -16.80 5.48 7.70
CA CYS A 80 -16.68 6.56 8.67
C CYS A 80 -16.68 7.98 8.06
N PRO A 81 -16.02 8.28 6.93
CA PRO A 81 -16.13 9.58 6.29
C PRO A 81 -17.57 9.90 5.87
N ILE A 82 -18.31 8.90 5.36
CA ILE A 82 -19.75 9.08 4.99
C ILE A 82 -20.58 9.39 6.21
N LEU A 83 -20.42 8.63 7.29
CA LEU A 83 -21.16 8.84 8.53
C LEU A 83 -20.90 10.23 9.13
N SER A 84 -19.68 10.78 8.96
CA SER A 84 -19.33 12.11 9.45
C SER A 84 -20.12 13.24 8.80
N LEU A 85 -20.75 13.01 7.62
CA LEU A 85 -21.66 13.99 6.99
C LEU A 85 -23.01 14.11 7.72
N TYR A 86 -23.51 12.99 8.23
CA TYR A 86 -24.86 12.90 8.79
C TYR A 86 -24.88 13.04 10.31
N ILE A 87 -23.84 12.53 10.96
CA ILE A 87 -23.76 12.49 12.42
C ILE A 87 -22.59 13.39 12.84
N PRO A 88 -22.80 14.38 13.73
CA PRO A 88 -21.72 15.21 14.25
C PRO A 88 -20.84 14.40 15.22
N ILE A 89 -20.17 13.36 14.70
CA ILE A 89 -19.34 12.47 15.50
C ILE A 89 -17.98 13.17 15.68
N LYS A 90 -17.92 14.09 16.64
CA LYS A 90 -16.70 14.83 16.98
C LYS A 90 -15.54 13.94 17.46
N ASN A 91 -15.79 12.70 17.83
CA ASN A 91 -14.83 11.86 18.54
C ASN A 91 -14.24 10.70 17.73
N ILE A 92 -14.82 10.32 16.59
CA ILE A 92 -14.32 9.14 15.82
C ILE A 92 -13.10 9.48 14.95
N PHE A 93 -13.00 10.71 14.45
CA PHE A 93 -11.86 11.18 13.65
C PHE A 93 -11.14 12.34 14.33
N PHE A 94 -10.74 12.20 15.57
CA PHE A 94 -9.97 13.23 16.27
C PHE A 94 -10.59 14.65 16.18
N GLY A 95 -11.92 14.75 16.09
CA GLY A 95 -12.62 16.01 16.00
C GLY A 95 -12.75 16.63 14.61
N PHE A 96 -12.30 15.96 13.55
CA PHE A 96 -12.40 16.48 12.18
C PHE A 96 -13.78 16.22 11.57
N LYS A 97 -14.26 17.23 10.81
CA LYS A 97 -15.47 17.15 10.01
C LYS A 97 -15.09 17.07 8.54
N PHE A 98 -15.43 15.96 7.91
CA PHE A 98 -15.25 15.81 6.46
C PHE A 98 -16.31 16.58 5.70
N PHE A 99 -15.90 17.25 4.63
CA PHE A 99 -16.79 17.80 3.62
C PHE A 99 -16.96 16.80 2.47
N LEU A 100 -18.03 16.95 1.70
CA LEU A 100 -18.29 16.07 0.55
C LEU A 100 -17.09 15.97 -0.41
N LYS A 101 -16.40 17.09 -0.66
CA LYS A 101 -15.20 17.13 -1.50
C LYS A 101 -14.06 16.25 -0.96
N ASP A 102 -13.90 16.21 0.37
CA ASP A 102 -12.84 15.44 1.03
C ASP A 102 -13.14 13.94 0.91
N ILE A 103 -14.41 13.56 1.04
CA ILE A 103 -14.88 12.19 0.87
C ILE A 103 -14.68 11.72 -0.57
N ILE A 104 -15.06 12.53 -1.56
CA ILE A 104 -14.85 12.23 -2.97
C ILE A 104 -13.36 12.06 -3.25
N PHE A 105 -12.51 12.92 -2.69
CA PHE A 105 -11.06 12.82 -2.86
C PHE A 105 -10.49 11.55 -2.24
N VAL A 106 -10.87 11.19 -1.00
CA VAL A 106 -10.44 9.94 -0.35
C VAL A 106 -10.84 8.75 -1.21
N PHE A 107 -12.12 8.67 -1.60
CA PHE A 107 -12.65 7.53 -2.34
C PHE A 107 -11.99 7.39 -3.71
N SER A 108 -11.90 8.48 -4.47
CA SER A 108 -11.26 8.44 -5.79
C SER A 108 -9.78 8.06 -5.69
N SER A 109 -9.05 8.60 -4.73
CA SER A 109 -7.63 8.29 -4.52
C SER A 109 -7.41 6.82 -4.12
N VAL A 110 -8.20 6.34 -3.16
CA VAL A 110 -8.07 4.95 -2.66
C VAL A 110 -8.50 3.95 -3.72
N LEU A 111 -9.64 4.17 -4.39
CA LEU A 111 -10.12 3.29 -5.45
C LEU A 111 -9.18 3.29 -6.66
N PHE A 112 -8.70 4.45 -7.09
CA PHE A 112 -7.73 4.56 -8.17
C PHE A 112 -6.46 3.78 -7.84
N ASN A 113 -5.91 3.97 -6.64
CA ASN A 113 -4.73 3.26 -6.21
C ASN A 113 -4.95 1.75 -6.16
N LEU A 114 -6.00 1.27 -5.48
CA LEU A 114 -6.23 -0.16 -5.30
C LEU A 114 -6.63 -0.87 -6.59
N ILE A 115 -7.50 -0.29 -7.40
CA ILE A 115 -8.01 -0.94 -8.60
C ILE A 115 -7.01 -0.80 -9.73
N ILE A 116 -6.62 0.44 -10.10
CA ILE A 116 -5.82 0.68 -11.29
C ILE A 116 -4.36 0.44 -11.01
N VAL A 117 -3.77 1.11 -10.00
CA VAL A 117 -2.32 0.99 -9.79
C VAL A 117 -1.94 -0.39 -9.28
N VAL A 118 -2.58 -0.86 -8.21
CA VAL A 118 -2.18 -2.13 -7.56
C VAL A 118 -2.64 -3.33 -8.36
N ASN A 119 -3.94 -3.45 -8.67
CA ASN A 119 -4.46 -4.69 -9.26
C ASN A 119 -4.25 -4.76 -10.78
N VAL A 120 -4.48 -3.68 -11.53
CA VAL A 120 -4.32 -3.72 -12.99
C VAL A 120 -2.85 -3.59 -13.37
N LEU A 121 -2.17 -2.50 -12.97
CA LEU A 121 -0.81 -2.23 -13.43
C LEU A 121 0.22 -3.14 -12.75
N LEU A 122 0.23 -3.21 -11.43
CA LEU A 122 1.31 -3.88 -10.71
C LEU A 122 1.10 -5.37 -10.54
N LYS A 123 -0.11 -5.84 -10.26
CA LYS A 123 -0.38 -7.27 -10.11
C LYS A 123 -0.80 -7.97 -11.40
N GLY A 124 -1.47 -7.24 -12.30
CA GLY A 124 -1.93 -7.82 -13.57
C GLY A 124 -0.89 -7.75 -14.67
N PHE A 125 -0.07 -6.69 -14.70
CA PHE A 125 0.82 -6.44 -15.81
C PHE A 125 2.30 -6.70 -15.50
N TRP A 126 2.73 -6.57 -14.23
CA TRP A 126 4.15 -6.73 -13.86
C TRP A 126 4.65 -8.18 -13.89
N GLY A 127 3.76 -9.15 -13.68
CA GLY A 127 4.02 -10.58 -13.89
C GLY A 127 4.99 -11.25 -12.91
N ARG A 128 5.37 -10.63 -11.79
CA ARG A 128 6.33 -11.18 -10.85
C ARG A 128 5.79 -12.39 -10.10
N ALA A 129 6.53 -13.53 -10.11
CA ALA A 129 6.17 -14.71 -9.35
C ALA A 129 6.15 -14.45 -7.84
N ARG A 130 5.32 -15.19 -7.11
CA ARG A 130 5.28 -15.13 -5.65
C ARG A 130 6.43 -15.93 -5.04
N PRO A 131 6.89 -15.58 -3.83
CA PRO A 131 7.95 -16.36 -3.16
C PRO A 131 7.66 -17.85 -3.06
N ASN A 132 6.39 -18.24 -2.99
CA ASN A 132 5.97 -19.64 -2.93
C ASN A 132 6.10 -20.38 -4.28
N ASP A 133 6.17 -19.65 -5.36
CA ASP A 133 6.12 -20.20 -6.71
C ASP A 133 7.50 -20.21 -7.38
N ILE A 134 8.52 -19.57 -6.75
CA ILE A 134 9.88 -19.49 -7.31
C ILE A 134 10.71 -20.74 -7.05
N LEU A 135 11.61 -21.06 -7.98
CA LEU A 135 12.49 -22.23 -7.94
C LEU A 135 13.35 -22.28 -6.65
N GLU A 136 13.87 -21.14 -6.22
CA GLU A 136 14.73 -21.02 -5.02
C GLU A 136 14.02 -21.41 -3.73
N LEU A 137 12.68 -21.37 -3.72
CA LEU A 137 11.85 -21.74 -2.57
C LEU A 137 10.91 -22.92 -2.89
N GLY A 138 11.33 -23.79 -3.82
CA GLY A 138 10.63 -25.05 -4.12
C GLY A 138 9.45 -24.95 -5.07
N GLY A 139 9.24 -23.79 -5.72
CA GLY A 139 8.25 -23.61 -6.79
C GLY A 139 8.79 -23.98 -8.16
N GLY A 140 8.10 -23.57 -9.22
CA GLY A 140 8.44 -23.85 -10.61
C GLY A 140 8.83 -22.64 -11.46
N ASP A 141 8.65 -21.43 -10.94
CA ASP A 141 8.83 -20.19 -11.70
C ASP A 141 10.21 -19.58 -11.44
N ASN A 142 10.71 -18.82 -12.43
CA ASN A 142 11.93 -18.07 -12.27
C ASN A 142 11.71 -16.85 -11.37
N PHE A 143 12.69 -16.58 -10.51
CA PHE A 143 12.69 -15.35 -9.70
C PHE A 143 12.93 -14.12 -10.60
N SER A 144 12.17 -13.07 -10.35
CA SER A 144 12.39 -11.74 -10.92
C SER A 144 12.45 -10.68 -9.81
N ALA A 145 13.39 -9.74 -9.93
CA ALA A 145 13.49 -8.63 -8.99
C ALA A 145 12.25 -7.72 -9.07
N TRP A 146 11.97 -6.96 -8.01
CA TRP A 146 10.76 -6.13 -7.91
C TRP A 146 10.68 -5.05 -9.03
N PHE A 147 11.79 -4.59 -9.55
CA PHE A 147 11.89 -3.60 -10.62
C PHE A 147 11.93 -4.21 -12.03
N GLN A 148 11.98 -5.54 -12.15
CA GLN A 148 12.01 -6.24 -13.43
C GLN A 148 10.62 -6.71 -13.81
N TYR A 149 10.25 -6.44 -15.06
CA TYR A 149 9.08 -7.06 -15.68
C TYR A 149 9.31 -8.56 -15.86
N SER A 150 8.28 -9.34 -15.67
CA SER A 150 8.33 -10.80 -15.79
C SER A 150 7.01 -11.32 -16.38
N ASP A 151 7.07 -12.45 -17.02
CA ASP A 151 5.93 -13.23 -17.53
C ASP A 151 5.67 -14.52 -16.72
N ALA A 152 6.41 -14.69 -15.62
CA ALA A 152 6.32 -15.89 -14.79
C ALA A 152 4.94 -16.06 -14.12
N CYS A 153 4.20 -14.99 -13.90
CA CYS A 153 2.89 -15.03 -13.27
C CYS A 153 1.85 -14.34 -14.15
N SER A 154 0.77 -15.05 -14.48
CA SER A 154 -0.28 -14.55 -15.38
C SER A 154 -1.39 -13.75 -14.68
N ALA A 155 -1.61 -13.95 -13.37
CA ALA A 155 -2.67 -13.27 -12.64
C ALA A 155 -2.40 -13.21 -11.13
N ASN A 156 -2.82 -12.11 -10.50
CA ASN A 156 -2.69 -11.87 -9.05
C ASN A 156 -1.25 -12.07 -8.53
N CYS A 157 -0.29 -11.52 -9.24
CA CYS A 157 1.12 -11.69 -9.04
C CYS A 157 1.65 -11.01 -7.74
N SER A 158 2.94 -11.20 -7.44
CA SER A 158 3.53 -10.86 -6.15
C SER A 158 3.71 -9.34 -5.92
N PHE A 159 3.87 -8.57 -6.94
CA PHE A 159 4.16 -7.13 -6.84
C PHE A 159 2.87 -6.32 -6.99
N VAL A 160 2.49 -5.54 -6.13
CA VAL A 160 2.73 -5.03 -4.80
C VAL A 160 1.75 -5.70 -3.80
N SER A 161 2.01 -5.63 -2.48
CA SER A 161 1.03 -6.12 -1.50
C SER A 161 -0.23 -5.23 -1.47
N GLY A 162 -1.38 -5.83 -1.82
CA GLY A 162 -2.68 -5.16 -1.70
C GLY A 162 -3.03 -4.79 -0.26
N ASP A 163 -2.70 -5.67 0.68
CA ASP A 163 -2.94 -5.46 2.11
C ASP A 163 -2.14 -4.25 2.64
N ALA A 164 -0.88 -4.13 2.24
CA ALA A 164 -0.05 -2.97 2.55
C ALA A 164 -0.61 -1.68 1.91
N SER A 165 -1.08 -1.76 0.67
CA SER A 165 -1.65 -0.61 -0.04
C SER A 165 -2.92 -0.08 0.63
N VAL A 166 -3.77 -0.97 1.18
CA VAL A 166 -4.92 -0.57 2.01
C VAL A 166 -4.45 0.15 3.27
N GLY A 167 -3.45 -0.39 3.98
CA GLY A 167 -2.89 0.26 5.17
C GLY A 167 -2.32 1.65 4.87
N PHE A 168 -1.55 1.80 3.80
CA PHE A 168 -1.01 3.09 3.37
C PHE A 168 -2.08 4.09 2.91
N SER A 169 -3.27 3.64 2.51
CA SER A 169 -4.40 4.51 2.17
C SER A 169 -4.86 5.39 3.34
N LEU A 170 -4.56 5.00 4.60
CA LEU A 170 -4.82 5.85 5.78
C LEU A 170 -4.05 7.17 5.75
N ILE A 171 -2.91 7.24 5.04
CA ILE A 171 -2.14 8.47 4.88
C ILE A 171 -2.97 9.55 4.18
N VAL A 172 -3.81 9.17 3.22
CA VAL A 172 -4.69 10.11 2.51
C VAL A 172 -5.66 10.80 3.49
N ILE A 173 -6.25 10.02 4.41
CA ILE A 173 -7.13 10.55 5.46
C ILE A 173 -6.35 11.49 6.37
N TYR A 174 -5.16 11.10 6.82
CA TYR A 174 -4.31 11.93 7.66
C TYR A 174 -3.95 13.26 6.99
N LEU A 175 -3.60 13.26 5.71
CA LEU A 175 -3.24 14.49 4.97
C LEU A 175 -4.40 15.47 4.83
N ILE A 176 -5.64 14.99 4.76
CA ILE A 176 -6.83 15.85 4.67
C ILE A 176 -7.21 16.41 6.03
N THR A 177 -6.96 15.67 7.11
CA THR A 177 -7.32 16.06 8.46
C THR A 177 -6.29 16.95 9.14
N LYS A 178 -5.15 17.21 8.51
CA LYS A 178 -4.10 18.12 8.99
C LYS A 178 -4.29 19.54 8.43
#